data_9d43a9eeb43d50a0889bc7e8524bd32f
#
_entry.id   9d43a9eeb43d50a0889bc7e8524bd32f
#
_cell.length_a   1.000
_cell.length_b   1.000
_cell.length_c   1.000
_cell.angle_alpha   90.00
_cell.angle_beta   90.00
_cell.angle_gamma   90.00
#
_symmetry.space_group_name_H-M   'P 1'
#
loop_
_entity.id
_entity.type
_entity.pdbx_description
1 polymer ?
#
loop_
_entity_poly.entity_id
_entity_poly.type
_entity_poly.pdbx_seq_one_letter_code
_entity_poly.pdbx_strand_id
1 'polypeptide(L)'
;MKKCRFPSLLAAVILLAALFLPMSAAAVEDPGLTCRNAILIDATYDEVLYDKGAYDKVYPASITKVMTALLVLEAVDAGQLTLDTPITATAEALEVPEGSSTAKIQVGDTYTLEQYLYCLLLPSGNEVAQILAIAVDGSVEAFVDHMNQRAEELGCEGTHFANPHGYHDDNHYTTAYDITRFMKAAMEYDLFQTILTSPNYTLPANGVSEERIIRNTNALTSNWTYTQYLYGPGTGGKTGTTDEAGCCLVETARKGDMYLISVILGAEEVKQADGSTDARQFSETIELLNWGFDNFQRVTLSPDEALVAKVKVNLSTQADEVNVKPLGSITRTLPKDIDLEQVEMVPSLFSESVDAPVEAGQVLGILTIRYDGTEYGRLDLVAD
;
A
#
# COMPACT_ATOMS: atom_id res chain seq x y z
N MET A 1 -23.60 73.02 -26.94
CA MET A 1 -22.72 71.84 -27.14
C MET A 1 -22.31 71.32 -25.77
N LYS A 2 -22.98 70.26 -25.23
CA LYS A 2 -22.63 69.59 -23.97
C LYS A 2 -22.13 68.22 -24.32
N LYS A 3 -20.84 67.92 -24.00
CA LYS A 3 -20.21 66.60 -24.14
C LYS A 3 -20.64 65.74 -22.97
N CYS A 4 -21.42 64.70 -23.21
CA CYS A 4 -21.61 63.61 -22.24
C CYS A 4 -20.37 62.70 -22.24
N ARG A 5 -19.75 62.56 -21.06
CA ARG A 5 -18.69 61.60 -20.77
C ARG A 5 -19.34 60.33 -20.21
N PHE A 6 -19.18 59.21 -20.92
CA PHE A 6 -19.33 57.88 -20.34
C PHE A 6 -17.97 57.39 -19.87
N PRO A 7 -17.78 57.23 -18.58
CA PRO A 7 -16.83 56.19 -18.14
C PRO A 7 -17.54 55.28 -17.13
N SER A 8 -17.29 54.04 -17.15
CA SER A 8 -17.49 53.11 -16.05
C SER A 8 -18.23 51.78 -16.34
N LEU A 9 -18.50 51.45 -17.59
CA LEU A 9 -18.97 50.06 -17.85
C LEU A 9 -17.81 49.04 -17.92
N LEU A 10 -16.61 49.47 -18.31
CA LEU A 10 -15.44 48.57 -18.43
C LEU A 10 -14.83 48.20 -17.09
N ALA A 11 -14.89 49.11 -16.11
CA ALA A 11 -14.35 48.87 -14.75
C ALA A 11 -15.23 47.92 -13.92
N ALA A 12 -16.56 47.94 -14.13
CA ALA A 12 -17.49 47.05 -13.44
C ALA A 12 -17.40 45.59 -13.92
N VAL A 13 -17.09 45.36 -15.22
CA VAL A 13 -16.91 44.01 -15.78
C VAL A 13 -15.60 43.38 -15.30
N ILE A 14 -14.53 44.17 -15.10
CA ILE A 14 -13.26 43.66 -14.59
C ILE A 14 -13.36 43.34 -13.10
N LEU A 15 -14.16 44.08 -12.32
CA LEU A 15 -14.36 43.81 -10.88
C LEU A 15 -15.28 42.58 -10.65
N LEU A 16 -16.23 42.28 -11.56
CA LEU A 16 -17.05 41.07 -11.47
C LEU A 16 -16.29 39.81 -11.93
N ALA A 17 -15.36 39.95 -12.89
CA ALA A 17 -14.53 38.83 -13.32
C ALA A 17 -13.47 38.40 -12.28
N ALA A 18 -13.08 39.29 -11.36
CA ALA A 18 -12.16 38.98 -10.27
C ALA A 18 -12.81 38.22 -9.10
N LEU A 19 -14.15 38.13 -9.06
CA LEU A 19 -14.90 37.41 -8.02
C LEU A 19 -15.20 35.96 -8.40
N PHE A 20 -14.84 35.52 -9.61
CA PHE A 20 -14.97 34.15 -10.10
C PHE A 20 -13.61 33.51 -10.44
N LEU A 21 -12.54 33.88 -9.74
CA LEU A 21 -11.39 33.02 -9.70
C LEU A 21 -11.82 31.78 -8.90
N PRO A 22 -11.78 30.55 -9.47
CA PRO A 22 -11.97 29.36 -8.68
C PRO A 22 -10.94 29.44 -7.56
N MET A 23 -11.37 29.42 -6.31
CA MET A 23 -10.48 29.08 -5.21
C MET A 23 -10.03 27.66 -5.52
N SER A 24 -8.83 27.53 -6.06
CA SER A 24 -8.15 26.25 -6.13
C SER A 24 -8.21 25.67 -4.74
N ALA A 25 -8.79 24.49 -4.56
CA ALA A 25 -8.62 23.73 -3.33
C ALA A 25 -7.12 23.74 -3.05
N ALA A 26 -6.71 24.17 -1.87
CA ALA A 26 -5.29 24.22 -1.55
C ALA A 26 -4.79 22.77 -1.62
N ALA A 27 -3.89 22.49 -2.58
CA ALA A 27 -3.28 21.18 -2.65
C ALA A 27 -2.66 20.88 -1.28
N VAL A 28 -2.87 19.66 -0.77
CA VAL A 28 -2.27 19.24 0.50
C VAL A 28 -0.76 19.49 0.42
N GLU A 29 -0.20 20.20 1.42
CA GLU A 29 1.21 20.56 1.45
C GLU A 29 2.09 19.31 1.42
N ASP A 30 3.14 19.32 0.58
CA ASP A 30 4.10 18.23 0.49
C ASP A 30 4.80 18.00 1.83
N PRO A 31 4.89 16.78 2.36
CA PRO A 31 5.57 16.47 3.62
C PRO A 31 7.09 16.75 3.58
N GLY A 32 7.67 16.98 2.40
CA GLY A 32 9.08 17.38 2.28
C GLY A 32 10.10 16.26 2.52
N LEU A 33 9.73 15.00 2.25
CA LEU A 33 10.60 13.84 2.46
C LEU A 33 11.90 13.93 1.67
N THR A 34 12.99 13.45 2.24
CA THR A 34 14.33 13.49 1.61
C THR A 34 14.76 12.17 0.98
N CYS A 35 14.08 11.04 1.30
CA CYS A 35 14.33 9.75 0.69
C CYS A 35 14.23 9.79 -0.85
N ARG A 36 14.81 8.78 -1.51
CA ARG A 36 14.81 8.74 -2.98
C ARG A 36 13.41 8.49 -3.54
N ASN A 37 12.71 7.49 -3.03
CA ASN A 37 11.38 7.13 -3.49
C ASN A 37 10.48 6.88 -2.29
N ALA A 38 9.21 7.26 -2.41
CA ALA A 38 8.21 7.02 -1.37
C ALA A 38 6.81 6.87 -1.96
N ILE A 39 5.95 6.15 -1.26
CA ILE A 39 4.52 6.09 -1.52
C ILE A 39 3.75 5.97 -0.22
N LEU A 40 2.56 6.54 -0.21
CA LEU A 40 1.53 6.29 0.80
C LEU A 40 0.24 5.90 0.10
N ILE A 41 -0.35 4.79 0.51
CA ILE A 41 -1.66 4.36 0.01
C ILE A 41 -2.64 4.16 1.17
N ASP A 42 -3.94 4.40 0.91
CA ASP A 42 -4.99 3.76 1.70
C ASP A 42 -5.18 2.33 1.17
N ALA A 43 -4.81 1.35 1.99
CA ALA A 43 -4.83 -0.06 1.62
C ALA A 43 -6.25 -0.64 1.48
N THR A 44 -7.28 0.08 1.97
CA THR A 44 -8.68 -0.38 1.86
C THR A 44 -9.24 -0.18 0.47
N TYR A 45 -8.86 0.93 -0.18
CA TYR A 45 -9.38 1.34 -1.49
C TYR A 45 -8.32 1.39 -2.58
N ASP A 46 -7.05 1.04 -2.25
CA ASP A 46 -5.87 1.13 -3.13
C ASP A 46 -5.63 2.56 -3.66
N GLU A 47 -6.00 3.58 -2.87
CA GLU A 47 -5.86 4.98 -3.24
C GLU A 47 -4.46 5.49 -2.89
N VAL A 48 -3.77 6.04 -3.90
CA VAL A 48 -2.46 6.68 -3.72
C VAL A 48 -2.69 8.07 -3.13
N LEU A 49 -2.18 8.30 -1.92
CA LEU A 49 -2.28 9.57 -1.21
C LEU A 49 -1.02 10.43 -1.39
N TYR A 50 0.14 9.79 -1.57
CA TYR A 50 1.42 10.43 -1.82
C TYR A 50 2.26 9.60 -2.78
N ASP A 51 2.95 10.26 -3.72
CA ASP A 51 3.84 9.66 -4.70
C ASP A 51 5.10 10.51 -4.86
N LYS A 52 6.25 9.89 -4.60
CA LYS A 52 7.56 10.43 -4.91
C LYS A 52 8.37 9.38 -5.67
N GLY A 53 8.25 9.37 -7.00
CA GLY A 53 8.92 8.37 -7.84
C GLY A 53 8.50 6.93 -7.50
N ALA A 54 7.23 6.73 -7.13
CA ALA A 54 6.73 5.46 -6.60
C ALA A 54 6.77 4.32 -7.61
N TYR A 55 6.87 4.62 -8.90
CA TYR A 55 6.91 3.67 -10.01
C TYR A 55 8.32 3.48 -10.60
N ASP A 56 9.32 4.18 -10.07
CA ASP A 56 10.71 4.00 -10.48
C ASP A 56 11.24 2.64 -10.02
N LYS A 57 12.03 1.99 -10.87
CA LYS A 57 12.73 0.75 -10.52
C LYS A 57 13.86 1.01 -9.54
N VAL A 58 13.82 0.34 -8.41
CA VAL A 58 14.78 0.48 -7.31
C VAL A 58 15.10 -0.88 -6.68
N TYR A 59 16.12 -0.94 -5.86
CA TYR A 59 16.50 -2.16 -5.14
C TYR A 59 15.73 -2.25 -3.82
N PRO A 60 15.00 -3.38 -3.55
CA PRO A 60 14.18 -3.53 -2.36
C PRO A 60 14.96 -3.86 -1.09
N ALA A 61 16.21 -4.32 -1.21
CA ALA A 61 16.92 -4.95 -0.11
C ALA A 61 16.05 -6.02 0.59
N SER A 62 16.16 -6.17 1.90
CA SER A 62 15.43 -7.19 2.67
C SER A 62 13.91 -7.00 2.75
N ILE A 63 13.33 -5.96 2.15
CA ILE A 63 11.87 -5.89 1.95
C ILE A 63 11.37 -7.08 1.10
N THR A 64 12.23 -7.64 0.25
CA THR A 64 12.03 -8.91 -0.50
C THR A 64 11.44 -10.02 0.36
N LYS A 65 11.83 -10.11 1.64
CA LYS A 65 11.38 -11.16 2.55
C LYS A 65 9.87 -11.11 2.88
N VAL A 66 9.20 -10.02 2.55
CA VAL A 66 7.74 -9.94 2.59
C VAL A 66 7.15 -10.91 1.56
N MET A 67 7.66 -10.92 0.32
CA MET A 67 7.24 -11.87 -0.71
C MET A 67 7.60 -13.32 -0.31
N THR A 68 8.80 -13.53 0.25
CA THR A 68 9.20 -14.85 0.76
C THR A 68 8.24 -15.36 1.84
N ALA A 69 7.89 -14.51 2.82
CA ALA A 69 6.93 -14.88 3.86
C ALA A 69 5.53 -15.12 3.30
N LEU A 70 5.08 -14.32 2.31
CA LEU A 70 3.79 -14.50 1.64
C LEU A 70 3.69 -15.89 1.03
N LEU A 71 4.66 -16.30 0.21
CA LEU A 71 4.64 -17.63 -0.43
C LEU A 71 4.69 -18.79 0.56
N VAL A 72 5.44 -18.63 1.67
CA VAL A 72 5.46 -19.62 2.74
C VAL A 72 4.08 -19.75 3.40
N LEU A 73 3.39 -18.66 3.63
CA LEU A 73 2.05 -18.65 4.22
C LEU A 73 0.99 -19.19 3.25
N GLU A 74 1.11 -18.89 1.96
CA GLU A 74 0.28 -19.45 0.90
C GLU A 74 0.47 -20.98 0.80
N ALA A 75 1.70 -21.49 0.93
CA ALA A 75 1.97 -22.92 0.98
C ALA A 75 1.35 -23.62 2.21
N VAL A 76 1.25 -22.92 3.34
CA VAL A 76 0.53 -23.41 4.53
C VAL A 76 -0.97 -23.46 4.27
N ASP A 77 -1.55 -22.41 3.71
CA ASP A 77 -2.98 -22.36 3.38
C ASP A 77 -3.38 -23.41 2.33
N ALA A 78 -2.49 -23.68 1.38
CA ALA A 78 -2.67 -24.75 0.39
C ALA A 78 -2.52 -26.17 1.00
N GLY A 79 -2.15 -26.28 2.28
CA GLY A 79 -1.94 -27.57 2.96
C GLY A 79 -0.68 -28.32 2.52
N GLN A 80 0.25 -27.65 1.82
CA GLN A 80 1.53 -28.20 1.41
C GLN A 80 2.47 -28.39 2.61
N LEU A 81 2.45 -27.43 3.54
CA LEU A 81 3.20 -27.43 4.79
C LEU A 81 2.25 -27.09 5.96
N THR A 82 2.74 -27.25 7.19
CA THR A 82 2.06 -26.77 8.39
C THR A 82 3.02 -25.88 9.20
N LEU A 83 2.49 -25.03 10.04
CA LEU A 83 3.30 -24.16 10.91
C LEU A 83 4.23 -24.98 11.83
N ASP A 84 3.81 -26.18 12.22
CA ASP A 84 4.58 -27.11 13.05
C ASP A 84 5.55 -27.99 12.26
N THR A 85 5.59 -27.89 10.91
CA THR A 85 6.51 -28.69 10.09
C THR A 85 7.95 -28.43 10.53
N PRO A 86 8.67 -29.47 11.01
CA PRO A 86 10.07 -29.33 11.40
C PRO A 86 10.94 -29.27 10.14
N ILE A 87 11.81 -28.26 10.08
CA ILE A 87 12.77 -28.06 8.99
C ILE A 87 14.17 -28.07 9.56
N THR A 88 15.06 -28.89 9.00
CA THR A 88 16.47 -28.96 9.43
C THR A 88 17.34 -28.16 8.46
N ALA A 89 18.13 -27.24 9.02
CA ALA A 89 19.05 -26.43 8.25
C ALA A 89 20.21 -27.25 7.68
N THR A 90 20.39 -27.20 6.36
CA THR A 90 21.48 -27.84 5.64
C THR A 90 22.65 -26.89 5.39
N ALA A 91 23.84 -27.39 5.11
CA ALA A 91 24.99 -26.55 4.78
C ALA A 91 24.73 -25.65 3.54
N GLU A 92 24.07 -26.21 2.52
CA GLU A 92 23.71 -25.51 1.30
C GLU A 92 22.79 -24.32 1.58
N ALA A 93 21.75 -24.50 2.40
CA ALA A 93 20.80 -23.43 2.73
C ALA A 93 21.43 -22.29 3.57
N LEU A 94 22.61 -22.49 4.14
CA LEU A 94 23.34 -21.49 4.92
C LEU A 94 24.39 -20.74 4.09
N GLU A 95 24.57 -21.05 2.81
CA GLU A 95 25.49 -20.33 1.94
C GLU A 95 24.91 -18.98 1.52
N VAL A 96 25.15 -17.95 2.33
CA VAL A 96 24.74 -16.56 2.06
C VAL A 96 25.98 -15.66 1.96
N PRO A 97 25.89 -14.54 1.22
CA PRO A 97 27.00 -13.60 1.08
C PRO A 97 27.54 -13.11 2.43
N GLU A 98 28.85 -12.88 2.52
CA GLU A 98 29.48 -12.32 3.71
C GLU A 98 28.89 -10.94 4.04
N GLY A 99 28.68 -10.65 5.33
CA GLY A 99 28.03 -9.43 5.80
C GLY A 99 26.49 -9.45 5.76
N SER A 100 25.89 -10.55 5.30
CA SER A 100 24.44 -10.72 5.33
C SER A 100 23.86 -10.65 6.74
N SER A 101 22.61 -10.13 6.86
CA SER A 101 21.80 -10.28 8.07
C SER A 101 21.49 -11.75 8.30
N THR A 102 21.70 -12.26 9.53
CA THR A 102 21.45 -13.66 9.87
C THR A 102 20.71 -13.80 11.20
N ALA A 103 19.94 -14.87 11.33
CA ALA A 103 19.36 -15.34 12.60
C ALA A 103 20.32 -16.26 13.38
N LYS A 104 21.57 -16.44 12.87
CA LYS A 104 22.62 -17.31 13.39
C LYS A 104 22.21 -18.78 13.46
N ILE A 105 21.53 -19.23 12.42
CA ILE A 105 21.18 -20.64 12.24
C ILE A 105 22.43 -21.43 11.91
N GLN A 106 22.56 -22.62 12.49
CA GLN A 106 23.68 -23.54 12.29
C GLN A 106 23.25 -24.79 11.53
N VAL A 107 24.20 -25.43 10.86
CA VAL A 107 23.93 -26.72 10.20
C VAL A 107 23.43 -27.74 11.23
N GLY A 108 22.27 -28.34 10.94
CA GLY A 108 21.62 -29.31 11.81
C GLY A 108 20.60 -28.69 12.79
N ASP A 109 20.53 -27.35 12.90
CA ASP A 109 19.43 -26.71 13.63
C ASP A 109 18.09 -27.14 13.03
N THR A 110 17.18 -27.56 13.90
CA THR A 110 15.81 -27.95 13.50
C THR A 110 14.81 -27.09 14.25
N TYR A 111 14.05 -26.30 13.50
CA TYR A 111 12.98 -25.46 14.01
C TYR A 111 11.70 -25.69 13.23
N THR A 112 10.57 -25.30 13.80
CA THR A 112 9.29 -25.32 13.07
C THR A 112 9.27 -24.23 12.00
N LEU A 113 8.41 -24.38 11.00
CA LEU A 113 8.21 -23.38 9.97
C LEU A 113 7.84 -22.02 10.59
N GLU A 114 6.96 -21.99 11.61
CA GLU A 114 6.62 -20.77 12.33
C GLU A 114 7.85 -20.11 12.97
N GLN A 115 8.72 -20.88 13.64
CA GLN A 115 9.94 -20.36 14.23
C GLN A 115 10.89 -19.77 13.19
N TYR A 116 10.96 -20.38 12.01
CA TYR A 116 11.73 -19.82 10.90
C TYR A 116 11.10 -18.53 10.34
N LEU A 117 9.77 -18.40 10.32
CA LEU A 117 9.13 -17.11 9.94
C LEU A 117 9.51 -15.98 10.90
N TYR A 118 9.59 -16.24 12.22
CA TYR A 118 10.15 -15.27 13.17
C TYR A 118 11.60 -14.93 12.87
N CYS A 119 12.43 -15.93 12.54
CA CYS A 119 13.84 -15.74 12.16
C CYS A 119 14.00 -15.00 10.82
N LEU A 120 13.08 -15.16 9.88
CA LEU A 120 13.04 -14.45 8.61
C LEU A 120 12.75 -12.95 8.80
N LEU A 121 11.70 -12.65 9.56
CA LEU A 121 11.11 -11.31 9.58
C LEU A 121 11.72 -10.39 10.63
N LEU A 122 12.03 -10.89 11.86
CA LEU A 122 12.53 -10.04 12.93
C LEU A 122 14.00 -9.64 12.72
N PRO A 123 14.99 -10.57 12.73
CA PRO A 123 16.40 -10.24 12.50
C PRO A 123 16.75 -10.18 11.01
N SER A 124 15.78 -10.43 10.13
CA SER A 124 15.98 -10.40 8.67
C SER A 124 16.97 -11.48 8.16
N GLY A 125 16.90 -12.73 8.68
CA GLY A 125 17.85 -13.80 8.33
C GLY A 125 17.84 -14.15 6.84
N ASN A 126 18.99 -13.98 6.16
CA ASN A 126 19.14 -14.31 4.73
C ASN A 126 19.17 -15.83 4.53
N GLU A 127 19.90 -16.55 5.39
CA GLU A 127 19.94 -18.00 5.39
C GLU A 127 18.56 -18.63 5.62
N VAL A 128 17.73 -17.95 6.41
CA VAL A 128 16.37 -18.40 6.69
C VAL A 128 15.50 -18.30 5.44
N ALA A 129 15.68 -17.27 4.64
CA ALA A 129 14.97 -17.15 3.36
C ALA A 129 15.29 -18.31 2.42
N GLN A 130 16.55 -18.76 2.37
CA GLN A 130 16.94 -19.94 1.57
C GLN A 130 16.37 -21.24 2.14
N ILE A 131 16.44 -21.43 3.48
CA ILE A 131 15.85 -22.59 4.15
C ILE A 131 14.36 -22.73 3.81
N LEU A 132 13.62 -21.62 3.90
CA LEU A 132 12.18 -21.61 3.61
C LEU A 132 11.89 -21.80 2.11
N ALA A 133 12.69 -21.20 1.23
CA ALA A 133 12.58 -21.39 -0.21
C ALA A 133 12.72 -22.87 -0.61
N ILE A 134 13.75 -23.54 -0.08
CA ILE A 134 13.98 -24.97 -0.32
C ILE A 134 12.85 -25.81 0.29
N ALA A 135 12.31 -25.45 1.44
CA ALA A 135 11.23 -26.17 2.08
C ALA A 135 9.90 -26.09 1.31
N VAL A 136 9.63 -24.97 0.63
CA VAL A 136 8.40 -24.78 -0.14
C VAL A 136 8.49 -25.39 -1.54
N ASP A 137 9.54 -25.06 -2.31
CA ASP A 137 9.63 -25.40 -3.73
C ASP A 137 10.78 -26.36 -4.07
N GLY A 138 11.50 -26.86 -3.06
CA GLY A 138 12.57 -27.87 -3.23
C GLY A 138 13.92 -27.27 -3.66
N SER A 139 13.97 -26.05 -4.19
CA SER A 139 15.21 -25.32 -4.50
C SER A 139 15.00 -23.81 -4.44
N VAL A 140 16.10 -23.05 -4.32
CA VAL A 140 16.06 -21.59 -4.34
C VAL A 140 15.62 -21.08 -5.72
N GLU A 141 16.08 -21.70 -6.79
CA GLU A 141 15.72 -21.32 -8.16
C GLU A 141 14.22 -21.46 -8.43
N ALA A 142 13.64 -22.62 -8.07
CA ALA A 142 12.20 -22.83 -8.24
C ALA A 142 11.37 -21.85 -7.41
N PHE A 143 11.84 -21.52 -6.20
CA PHE A 143 11.18 -20.53 -5.36
C PHE A 143 11.27 -19.11 -5.94
N VAL A 144 12.40 -18.74 -6.53
CA VAL A 144 12.56 -17.43 -7.21
C VAL A 144 11.64 -17.34 -8.43
N ASP A 145 11.52 -18.41 -9.21
CA ASP A 145 10.54 -18.46 -10.32
C ASP A 145 9.10 -18.29 -9.79
N HIS A 146 8.77 -18.93 -8.67
CA HIS A 146 7.47 -18.77 -8.01
C HIS A 146 7.26 -17.33 -7.48
N MET A 147 8.29 -16.69 -6.89
CA MET A 147 8.23 -15.26 -6.48
C MET A 147 7.89 -14.36 -7.67
N ASN A 148 8.52 -14.57 -8.83
CA ASN A 148 8.28 -13.77 -10.03
C ASN A 148 6.87 -14.02 -10.59
N GLN A 149 6.42 -15.28 -10.65
CA GLN A 149 5.06 -15.59 -11.04
C GLN A 149 4.05 -14.90 -10.12
N ARG A 150 4.26 -14.97 -8.79
CA ARG A 150 3.35 -14.36 -7.83
C ARG A 150 3.33 -12.84 -7.92
N ALA A 151 4.48 -12.22 -8.22
CA ALA A 151 4.55 -10.79 -8.49
C ALA A 151 3.69 -10.39 -9.69
N GLU A 152 3.73 -11.14 -10.79
CA GLU A 152 2.86 -10.92 -11.96
C GLU A 152 1.37 -11.07 -11.60
N GLU A 153 0.99 -12.10 -10.84
CA GLU A 153 -0.39 -12.32 -10.38
C GLU A 153 -0.91 -11.18 -9.49
N LEU A 154 -0.03 -10.60 -8.69
CA LEU A 154 -0.34 -9.41 -7.89
C LEU A 154 -0.34 -8.12 -8.72
N GLY A 155 0.04 -8.16 -10.01
CA GLY A 155 0.15 -7.01 -10.89
C GLY A 155 1.33 -6.11 -10.56
N CYS A 156 2.44 -6.67 -10.07
CA CYS A 156 3.69 -5.96 -9.80
C CYS A 156 4.50 -5.84 -11.10
N GLU A 157 4.17 -4.85 -11.94
CA GLU A 157 4.74 -4.70 -13.29
C GLU A 157 6.21 -4.23 -13.31
N GLY A 158 6.67 -3.63 -12.21
CA GLY A 158 8.03 -3.09 -12.06
C GLY A 158 8.94 -3.97 -11.20
N THR A 159 8.57 -5.23 -10.92
CA THR A 159 9.27 -6.11 -9.98
C THR A 159 9.89 -7.32 -10.66
N HIS A 160 11.12 -7.66 -10.25
CA HIS A 160 11.78 -8.92 -10.59
C HIS A 160 12.68 -9.36 -9.43
N PHE A 161 12.50 -10.58 -8.96
CA PHE A 161 13.29 -11.19 -7.91
C PHE A 161 14.38 -12.10 -8.51
N ALA A 162 15.61 -11.98 -7.99
CA ALA A 162 16.75 -12.83 -8.33
C ALA A 162 17.16 -13.76 -7.16
N ASN A 163 16.64 -13.50 -5.95
CA ASN A 163 16.89 -14.29 -4.75
C ASN A 163 15.77 -14.08 -3.71
N PRO A 164 15.64 -14.96 -2.68
CA PRO A 164 14.54 -14.87 -1.72
C PRO A 164 14.82 -13.92 -0.54
N HIS A 165 16.01 -13.33 -0.44
CA HIS A 165 16.43 -12.56 0.74
C HIS A 165 16.64 -11.07 0.47
N GLY A 166 16.82 -10.64 -0.78
CA GLY A 166 17.03 -9.24 -1.16
C GLY A 166 18.47 -8.77 -1.05
N TYR A 167 19.47 -9.68 -1.03
CA TYR A 167 20.84 -9.28 -1.24
C TYR A 167 20.99 -8.74 -2.66
N HIS A 168 21.86 -7.75 -2.83
CA HIS A 168 21.97 -7.04 -4.10
C HIS A 168 22.29 -7.94 -5.29
N ASP A 169 21.58 -7.73 -6.38
CA ASP A 169 21.77 -8.24 -7.72
C ASP A 169 21.16 -7.21 -8.69
N ASP A 170 21.82 -6.93 -9.81
CA ASP A 170 21.36 -5.94 -10.79
C ASP A 170 19.95 -6.29 -11.37
N ASN A 171 19.60 -7.57 -11.37
CA ASN A 171 18.28 -8.05 -11.83
C ASN A 171 17.26 -8.16 -10.70
N HIS A 172 17.60 -7.78 -9.46
CA HIS A 172 16.71 -7.84 -8.31
C HIS A 172 16.17 -6.44 -8.01
N TYR A 173 15.03 -6.11 -8.57
CA TYR A 173 14.44 -4.76 -8.48
C TYR A 173 12.93 -4.81 -8.24
N THR A 174 12.39 -3.69 -7.77
CA THR A 174 10.96 -3.47 -7.54
C THR A 174 10.62 -1.98 -7.68
N THR A 175 9.38 -1.62 -7.39
CA THR A 175 8.94 -0.23 -7.21
C THR A 175 8.31 -0.02 -5.84
N ALA A 176 8.25 1.22 -5.34
CA ALA A 176 7.56 1.49 -4.08
C ALA A 176 6.07 1.11 -4.17
N TYR A 177 5.45 1.29 -5.34
CA TYR A 177 4.07 0.89 -5.58
C TYR A 177 3.89 -0.64 -5.51
N ASP A 178 4.75 -1.41 -6.17
CA ASP A 178 4.65 -2.88 -6.16
C ASP A 178 4.85 -3.46 -4.76
N ILE A 179 5.72 -2.84 -3.94
CA ILE A 179 5.90 -3.22 -2.54
C ILE A 179 4.57 -3.14 -1.77
N THR A 180 3.74 -2.13 -2.02
CA THR A 180 2.44 -2.02 -1.36
C THR A 180 1.52 -3.19 -1.68
N ARG A 181 1.60 -3.75 -2.89
CA ARG A 181 0.74 -4.84 -3.35
C ARG A 181 1.06 -6.15 -2.63
N PHE A 182 2.33 -6.56 -2.63
CA PHE A 182 2.69 -7.80 -1.92
C PHE A 182 2.70 -7.62 -0.39
N MET A 183 2.94 -6.40 0.13
CA MET A 183 2.75 -6.11 1.56
C MET A 183 1.27 -6.24 1.95
N LYS A 184 0.35 -5.70 1.16
CA LYS A 184 -1.08 -5.82 1.39
C LYS A 184 -1.51 -7.29 1.39
N ALA A 185 -1.06 -8.09 0.42
CA ALA A 185 -1.37 -9.51 0.36
C ALA A 185 -0.82 -10.28 1.58
N ALA A 186 0.41 -10.00 2.01
CA ALA A 186 0.98 -10.63 3.20
C ALA A 186 0.24 -10.24 4.49
N MET A 187 -0.27 -9.02 4.57
CA MET A 187 -1.04 -8.53 5.72
C MET A 187 -2.45 -9.16 5.86
N GLU A 188 -2.91 -9.98 4.91
CA GLU A 188 -4.12 -10.78 5.07
C GLU A 188 -3.91 -11.95 6.07
N TYR A 189 -2.66 -12.31 6.36
CA TYR A 189 -2.31 -13.41 7.26
C TYR A 189 -2.09 -12.91 8.70
N ASP A 190 -2.92 -13.37 9.65
CA ASP A 190 -2.83 -13.00 11.07
C ASP A 190 -1.45 -13.31 11.68
N LEU A 191 -0.83 -14.43 11.28
CA LEU A 191 0.52 -14.78 11.76
C LEU A 191 1.57 -13.78 11.28
N PHE A 192 1.48 -13.31 10.03
CA PHE A 192 2.39 -12.29 9.51
C PHE A 192 2.29 -10.99 10.31
N GLN A 193 1.07 -10.51 10.56
CA GLN A 193 0.83 -9.33 11.40
C GLN A 193 1.39 -9.52 12.82
N THR A 194 1.13 -10.69 13.43
CA THR A 194 1.64 -11.04 14.77
C THR A 194 3.15 -10.98 14.84
N ILE A 195 3.84 -11.54 13.86
CA ILE A 195 5.31 -11.53 13.81
C ILE A 195 5.82 -10.10 13.65
N LEU A 196 5.30 -9.32 12.69
CA LEU A 196 5.77 -7.96 12.42
C LEU A 196 5.57 -7.01 13.61
N THR A 197 4.53 -7.21 14.42
CA THR A 197 4.27 -6.42 15.63
C THR A 197 5.02 -6.90 16.87
N SER A 198 5.71 -8.06 16.78
CA SER A 198 6.50 -8.58 17.88
C SER A 198 7.84 -7.84 17.99
N PRO A 199 8.19 -7.23 19.13
CA PRO A 199 9.48 -6.56 19.31
C PRO A 199 10.66 -7.54 19.37
N ASN A 200 10.41 -8.77 19.82
CA ASN A 200 11.38 -9.86 19.89
C ASN A 200 10.66 -11.21 19.97
N TYR A 201 11.43 -12.27 19.80
CA TYR A 201 10.98 -13.65 19.98
C TYR A 201 12.08 -14.47 20.66
N THR A 202 11.73 -15.34 21.61
CA THR A 202 12.69 -16.27 22.23
C THR A 202 12.73 -17.54 21.38
N LEU A 203 13.80 -17.69 20.60
CA LEU A 203 14.05 -18.91 19.82
C LEU A 203 14.59 -20.00 20.77
N PRO A 204 13.88 -21.12 20.94
CA PRO A 204 14.26 -22.13 21.92
C PRO A 204 15.55 -22.86 21.52
N ALA A 205 16.23 -23.47 22.51
CA ALA A 205 17.29 -24.42 22.24
C ALA A 205 16.75 -25.65 21.50
N ASN A 206 17.55 -26.23 20.59
CA ASN A 206 17.13 -27.38 19.77
C ASN A 206 18.14 -28.56 19.79
N GLY A 207 19.10 -28.50 20.69
CA GLY A 207 20.16 -29.52 20.84
C GLY A 207 21.42 -29.26 19.99
N VAL A 208 21.35 -28.33 19.01
CA VAL A 208 22.50 -27.82 18.26
C VAL A 208 22.82 -26.39 18.71
N SER A 209 21.82 -25.53 18.74
CA SER A 209 21.93 -24.15 19.19
C SER A 209 21.26 -23.93 20.55
N GLU A 210 21.84 -23.04 21.36
CA GLU A 210 21.27 -22.59 22.62
C GLU A 210 20.08 -21.67 22.41
N GLU A 211 19.22 -21.56 23.45
CA GLU A 211 18.14 -20.58 23.47
C GLU A 211 18.67 -19.15 23.28
N ARG A 212 18.01 -18.34 22.46
CA ARG A 212 18.39 -16.96 22.23
C ARG A 212 17.22 -16.05 21.90
N ILE A 213 17.36 -14.78 22.22
CA ILE A 213 16.39 -13.75 21.85
C ILE A 213 16.77 -13.20 20.48
N ILE A 214 15.86 -13.34 19.51
CA ILE A 214 15.91 -12.63 18.22
C ILE A 214 15.06 -11.36 18.32
N ARG A 215 15.51 -10.28 17.67
CA ARG A 215 14.92 -8.94 17.82
C ARG A 215 14.46 -8.39 16.50
N ASN A 216 13.37 -7.63 16.57
CA ASN A 216 12.85 -6.95 15.40
C ASN A 216 13.74 -5.75 15.05
N THR A 217 14.13 -5.65 13.77
CA THR A 217 14.93 -4.54 13.23
C THR A 217 14.10 -3.27 12.99
N ASN A 218 12.77 -3.38 13.00
CA ASN A 218 11.88 -2.24 12.84
C ASN A 218 11.79 -1.41 14.12
N ALA A 219 12.35 -0.20 14.11
CA ALA A 219 12.35 0.68 15.27
C ALA A 219 10.98 1.31 15.57
N LEU A 220 9.99 1.21 14.68
CA LEU A 220 8.62 1.62 14.96
C LEU A 220 7.92 0.64 15.90
N THR A 221 8.39 -0.63 15.93
CA THR A 221 7.85 -1.72 16.76
C THR A 221 8.77 -2.06 17.95
N SER A 222 10.10 -1.91 17.77
CA SER A 222 11.09 -2.35 18.74
C SER A 222 12.05 -1.22 19.13
N ASN A 223 12.26 -1.02 20.41
CA ASN A 223 13.17 0.02 20.94
C ASN A 223 14.60 -0.49 21.20
N TRP A 224 14.98 -1.59 20.59
CA TRP A 224 16.29 -2.22 20.83
C TRP A 224 17.46 -1.38 20.30
N THR A 225 17.35 -0.89 19.05
CA THR A 225 18.40 -0.10 18.41
C THR A 225 18.18 1.40 18.62
N TYR A 226 16.93 1.84 18.50
CA TYR A 226 16.52 3.23 18.64
C TYR A 226 15.32 3.31 19.56
N THR A 227 15.32 4.25 20.49
CA THR A 227 14.25 4.40 21.50
C THR A 227 13.21 5.45 21.14
N GLN A 228 13.54 6.32 20.15
CA GLN A 228 12.74 7.48 19.79
C GLN A 228 11.68 7.25 18.72
N TYR A 229 11.70 6.07 18.03
CA TYR A 229 10.82 5.86 16.86
C TYR A 229 9.59 4.98 17.12
N LEU A 230 9.35 4.53 18.37
CA LEU A 230 8.14 3.74 18.65
C LEU A 230 6.89 4.49 18.17
N TYR A 231 6.06 3.81 17.36
CA TYR A 231 4.92 4.42 16.72
C TYR A 231 3.63 3.65 17.03
N GLY A 232 2.78 4.22 17.89
CA GLY A 232 1.57 3.55 18.39
C GLY A 232 0.56 3.11 17.32
N PRO A 233 0.32 3.89 16.24
CA PRO A 233 -0.56 3.48 15.15
C PRO A 233 0.01 2.38 14.25
N GLY A 234 1.32 2.07 14.33
CA GLY A 234 1.97 1.05 13.50
C GLY A 234 1.39 -0.34 13.73
N THR A 235 1.15 -1.07 12.65
CA THR A 235 0.64 -2.44 12.64
C THR A 235 1.65 -3.43 12.08
N GLY A 236 2.91 -2.98 11.93
CA GLY A 236 4.06 -3.78 11.57
C GLY A 236 4.63 -3.46 10.19
N GLY A 237 5.91 -3.70 10.06
CA GLY A 237 6.66 -3.39 8.85
C GLY A 237 7.94 -4.19 8.70
N LYS A 238 8.60 -4.02 7.55
CA LYS A 238 9.86 -4.69 7.22
C LYS A 238 10.91 -3.70 6.77
N THR A 239 12.08 -3.73 7.41
CA THR A 239 13.27 -2.95 7.04
C THR A 239 14.07 -3.64 5.94
N GLY A 240 14.82 -2.86 5.18
CA GLY A 240 15.82 -3.33 4.23
C GLY A 240 17.00 -2.37 4.16
N THR A 241 18.21 -2.90 3.96
CA THR A 241 19.40 -2.06 3.74
C THR A 241 20.42 -2.84 2.92
N THR A 242 20.91 -2.23 1.85
CA THR A 242 22.16 -2.56 1.16
C THR A 242 22.84 -1.25 0.76
N ASP A 243 24.09 -1.29 0.35
CA ASP A 243 24.81 -0.08 -0.08
C ASP A 243 24.11 0.60 -1.27
N GLU A 244 23.56 -0.20 -2.20
CA GLU A 244 22.88 0.28 -3.41
C GLU A 244 21.44 0.76 -3.12
N ALA A 245 20.71 0.03 -2.27
CA ALA A 245 19.33 0.37 -1.92
C ALA A 245 19.25 1.59 -1.00
N GLY A 246 20.25 1.81 -0.13
CA GLY A 246 20.13 2.69 1.02
C GLY A 246 19.24 2.08 2.10
N CYS A 247 18.77 2.89 3.02
CA CYS A 247 17.85 2.45 4.08
C CYS A 247 16.41 2.46 3.57
N CYS A 248 15.72 1.33 3.76
CA CYS A 248 14.35 1.10 3.26
C CYS A 248 13.44 0.62 4.38
N LEU A 249 12.17 1.02 4.31
CA LEU A 249 11.12 0.54 5.22
C LEU A 249 9.77 0.50 4.49
N VAL A 250 9.06 -0.61 4.60
CA VAL A 250 7.61 -0.67 4.38
C VAL A 250 6.94 -0.81 5.75
N GLU A 251 5.96 0.01 6.04
CA GLU A 251 5.23 0.03 7.30
C GLU A 251 3.74 0.16 7.05
N THR A 252 2.96 -0.50 7.87
CA THR A 252 1.50 -0.39 7.88
C THR A 252 1.02 0.28 9.15
N ALA A 253 -0.05 1.06 9.08
CA ALA A 253 -0.59 1.75 10.25
C ALA A 253 -2.10 1.90 10.19
N ARG A 254 -2.76 1.90 11.37
CA ARG A 254 -4.20 2.13 11.50
C ARG A 254 -4.48 3.26 12.48
N LYS A 255 -5.38 4.16 12.09
CA LYS A 255 -5.90 5.23 12.96
C LYS A 255 -7.35 5.47 12.61
N GLY A 256 -8.26 5.19 13.56
CA GLY A 256 -9.70 5.19 13.28
C GLY A 256 -10.06 4.11 12.26
N ASP A 257 -10.72 4.51 11.19
CA ASP A 257 -11.12 3.65 10.08
C ASP A 257 -10.11 3.62 8.91
N MET A 258 -9.05 4.44 8.96
CA MET A 258 -8.01 4.47 7.93
C MET A 258 -6.97 3.38 8.15
N TYR A 259 -6.61 2.70 7.07
CA TYR A 259 -5.52 1.72 7.01
C TYR A 259 -4.53 2.11 5.93
N LEU A 260 -3.35 2.56 6.33
CA LEU A 260 -2.33 3.08 5.44
C LEU A 260 -1.15 2.12 5.30
N ILE A 261 -0.56 2.08 4.10
CA ILE A 261 0.74 1.47 3.83
C ILE A 261 1.67 2.57 3.34
N SER A 262 2.80 2.74 4.04
CA SER A 262 3.89 3.65 3.69
C SER A 262 5.09 2.85 3.23
N VAL A 263 5.73 3.26 2.13
CA VAL A 263 7.02 2.72 1.69
C VAL A 263 7.99 3.88 1.55
N ILE A 264 9.14 3.78 2.21
CA ILE A 264 10.27 4.70 2.13
C ILE A 264 11.47 3.92 1.61
N LEU A 265 12.09 4.38 0.50
CA LEU A 265 13.23 3.73 -0.14
C LEU A 265 14.37 4.72 -0.35
N GLY A 266 15.60 4.23 -0.14
CA GLY A 266 16.80 5.04 -0.36
C GLY A 266 16.91 6.20 0.62
N ALA A 267 16.44 6.03 1.84
CA ALA A 267 16.69 6.98 2.91
C ALA A 267 18.13 6.91 3.42
N GLU A 268 18.58 7.98 4.07
CA GLU A 268 19.92 8.09 4.63
C GLU A 268 19.88 8.11 6.15
N GLU A 269 20.95 7.62 6.79
CA GLU A 269 21.21 7.90 8.21
C GLU A 269 22.00 9.20 8.33
N VAL A 270 21.47 10.17 9.07
CA VAL A 270 22.09 11.50 9.22
C VAL A 270 22.54 11.71 10.66
N LYS A 271 23.84 11.98 10.84
CA LYS A 271 24.35 12.36 12.15
C LYS A 271 23.96 13.79 12.48
N GLN A 272 23.30 13.97 13.62
CA GLN A 272 22.87 15.27 14.13
C GLN A 272 24.00 15.97 14.88
N ALA A 273 23.87 17.27 15.10
CA ALA A 273 24.88 18.10 15.79
C ALA A 273 25.09 17.70 17.27
N ASP A 274 24.11 17.05 17.89
CA ASP A 274 24.16 16.56 19.27
C ASP A 274 24.81 15.16 19.38
N GLY A 275 25.24 14.57 18.24
CA GLY A 275 25.85 13.24 18.13
C GLY A 275 24.85 12.10 18.00
N SER A 276 23.55 12.35 18.04
CA SER A 276 22.53 11.35 17.73
C SER A 276 22.51 11.03 16.23
N THR A 277 21.87 9.91 15.88
CA THR A 277 21.64 9.53 14.48
C THR A 277 20.14 9.62 14.18
N ASP A 278 19.79 10.38 13.15
CA ASP A 278 18.46 10.30 12.54
C ASP A 278 18.48 9.23 11.45
N ALA A 279 17.83 8.13 11.74
CA ALA A 279 17.61 7.03 10.81
C ALA A 279 16.33 7.33 10.01
N ARG A 280 16.51 8.04 8.89
CA ARG A 280 15.41 8.69 8.16
C ARG A 280 14.36 7.73 7.61
N GLN A 281 14.69 6.47 7.36
CA GLN A 281 13.67 5.48 7.03
C GLN A 281 12.59 5.36 8.10
N PHE A 282 12.90 5.64 9.37
CA PHE A 282 11.92 5.62 10.47
C PHE A 282 11.24 6.97 10.67
N SER A 283 12.03 8.06 10.74
CA SER A 283 11.46 9.41 10.95
C SER A 283 10.55 9.82 9.80
N GLU A 284 10.96 9.61 8.55
CA GLU A 284 10.17 9.94 7.36
C GLU A 284 8.94 9.03 7.19
N THR A 285 9.01 7.75 7.61
CA THR A 285 7.83 6.88 7.65
C THR A 285 6.79 7.40 8.64
N ILE A 286 7.21 7.81 9.85
CA ILE A 286 6.30 8.40 10.85
C ILE A 286 5.70 9.71 10.31
N GLU A 287 6.52 10.56 9.69
CA GLU A 287 6.08 11.81 9.08
C GLU A 287 5.04 11.58 8.00
N LEU A 288 5.31 10.66 7.06
CA LEU A 288 4.41 10.35 5.95
C LEU A 288 3.09 9.74 6.43
N LEU A 289 3.13 8.81 7.39
CA LEU A 289 1.91 8.22 7.97
C LEU A 289 1.08 9.27 8.71
N ASN A 290 1.70 10.12 9.53
CA ASN A 290 1.01 11.21 10.22
C ASN A 290 0.43 12.20 9.21
N TRP A 291 1.20 12.59 8.18
CA TRP A 291 0.72 13.44 7.10
C TRP A 291 -0.54 12.86 6.44
N GLY A 292 -0.55 11.55 6.15
CA GLY A 292 -1.74 10.88 5.60
C GLY A 292 -2.94 10.95 6.55
N PHE A 293 -2.74 10.58 7.82
CA PHE A 293 -3.82 10.64 8.81
C PHE A 293 -4.31 12.06 9.12
N ASP A 294 -3.46 13.06 9.02
CA ASP A 294 -3.81 14.43 9.36
C ASP A 294 -4.47 15.19 8.19
N ASN A 295 -4.18 14.81 6.96
CA ASN A 295 -4.69 15.50 5.77
C ASN A 295 -5.83 14.78 5.05
N PHE A 296 -6.03 13.49 5.28
CA PHE A 296 -7.06 12.70 4.59
C PHE A 296 -8.10 12.13 5.56
N GLN A 297 -9.27 11.83 5.02
CA GLN A 297 -10.39 11.22 5.74
C GLN A 297 -11.22 10.36 4.80
N ARG A 298 -11.97 9.42 5.37
CA ARG A 298 -12.97 8.67 4.61
C ARG A 298 -14.24 9.47 4.44
N VAL A 299 -14.70 9.55 3.21
CA VAL A 299 -15.93 10.23 2.83
C VAL A 299 -16.82 9.26 2.09
N THR A 300 -18.07 9.12 2.54
CA THR A 300 -19.09 8.40 1.79
C THR A 300 -19.86 9.37 0.93
N LEU A 301 -19.73 9.22 -0.38
CA LEU A 301 -20.45 9.98 -1.39
C LEU A 301 -21.74 9.24 -1.73
N SER A 302 -22.85 9.79 -1.26
CA SER A 302 -24.19 9.28 -1.56
C SER A 302 -24.86 10.24 -2.52
N PRO A 303 -25.11 9.83 -3.78
CA PRO A 303 -25.86 10.67 -4.71
C PRO A 303 -27.25 10.94 -4.18
N ASP A 304 -27.75 12.16 -4.42
CA ASP A 304 -29.14 12.49 -4.13
C ASP A 304 -30.05 11.59 -4.98
N GLU A 305 -31.04 10.95 -4.34
CA GLU A 305 -32.05 10.16 -5.06
C GLU A 305 -32.81 11.00 -6.09
N ALA A 306 -32.76 12.33 -5.98
CA ALA A 306 -33.30 13.26 -6.96
C ALA A 306 -32.47 13.38 -8.26
N LEU A 307 -31.25 12.80 -8.33
CA LEU A 307 -30.48 12.65 -9.57
C LEU A 307 -31.12 11.59 -10.49
N VAL A 308 -32.36 11.88 -10.92
CA VAL A 308 -33.15 10.99 -11.75
C VAL A 308 -32.97 11.37 -13.21
N ALA A 309 -32.33 10.48 -13.98
CA ALA A 309 -32.43 10.51 -15.44
C ALA A 309 -33.69 9.75 -15.89
N LYS A 310 -34.11 9.98 -17.13
CA LYS A 310 -35.22 9.26 -17.74
C LYS A 310 -34.77 8.58 -19.02
N VAL A 311 -35.22 7.34 -19.20
CA VAL A 311 -34.99 6.55 -20.39
C VAL A 311 -36.33 6.25 -21.04
N LYS A 312 -36.46 6.46 -22.36
CA LYS A 312 -37.70 6.11 -23.12
C LYS A 312 -37.86 4.60 -23.15
N VAL A 313 -39.10 4.14 -22.99
CA VAL A 313 -39.46 2.73 -23.10
C VAL A 313 -40.28 2.51 -24.39
N ASN A 314 -39.66 1.83 -25.35
CA ASN A 314 -40.32 1.43 -26.57
C ASN A 314 -41.18 0.17 -26.34
N LEU A 315 -42.16 -0.05 -27.22
CA LEU A 315 -43.02 -1.26 -27.20
C LEU A 315 -43.80 -1.45 -25.91
N SER A 316 -43.96 -0.44 -25.08
CA SER A 316 -44.69 -0.47 -23.83
C SER A 316 -46.11 0.09 -24.04
N THR A 317 -47.08 -0.51 -23.33
CA THR A 317 -48.45 -0.02 -23.21
C THR A 317 -48.75 0.56 -21.82
N GLN A 318 -47.75 0.53 -20.90
CA GLN A 318 -47.90 0.95 -19.51
C GLN A 318 -47.25 2.30 -19.23
N ALA A 319 -46.04 2.54 -19.77
CA ALA A 319 -45.31 3.77 -19.58
C ALA A 319 -44.41 4.07 -20.80
N ASP A 320 -44.26 5.34 -21.13
CA ASP A 320 -43.40 5.81 -22.21
C ASP A 320 -41.96 6.08 -21.76
N GLU A 321 -41.73 6.18 -20.43
CA GLU A 321 -40.44 6.47 -19.79
C GLU A 321 -40.29 5.67 -18.50
N VAL A 322 -39.05 5.36 -18.15
CA VAL A 322 -38.66 4.82 -16.82
C VAL A 322 -37.66 5.78 -16.16
N ASN A 323 -37.87 6.03 -14.89
CA ASN A 323 -36.90 6.78 -14.07
C ASN A 323 -35.68 5.90 -13.78
N VAL A 324 -34.51 6.53 -13.75
CA VAL A 324 -33.23 5.85 -13.47
C VAL A 324 -32.57 6.56 -12.32
N LYS A 325 -32.21 5.82 -11.29
CA LYS A 325 -31.58 6.35 -10.07
C LYS A 325 -30.25 5.66 -9.77
N PRO A 326 -29.32 6.33 -9.07
CA PRO A 326 -28.10 5.70 -8.60
C PRO A 326 -28.37 4.55 -7.64
N LEU A 327 -27.59 3.48 -7.74
CA LEU A 327 -27.65 2.33 -6.85
C LEU A 327 -26.54 2.43 -5.79
N GLY A 328 -26.90 2.77 -4.55
CA GLY A 328 -25.99 2.78 -3.41
C GLY A 328 -25.13 4.03 -3.28
N SER A 329 -23.99 3.87 -2.63
CA SER A 329 -23.00 4.92 -2.34
C SER A 329 -21.59 4.41 -2.53
N ILE A 330 -20.62 5.32 -2.61
CA ILE A 330 -19.20 4.99 -2.72
C ILE A 330 -18.44 5.65 -1.57
N THR A 331 -17.58 4.89 -0.89
CA THR A 331 -16.68 5.44 0.13
C THR A 331 -15.26 5.53 -0.43
N ARG A 332 -14.60 6.67 -0.23
CA ARG A 332 -13.24 6.95 -0.69
C ARG A 332 -12.46 7.72 0.36
N THR A 333 -11.13 7.67 0.24
CA THR A 333 -10.22 8.48 1.05
C THR A 333 -9.92 9.77 0.31
N LEU A 334 -10.38 10.88 0.85
CA LEU A 334 -10.32 12.20 0.24
C LEU A 334 -9.61 13.20 1.16
N PRO A 335 -9.02 14.29 0.63
CA PRO A 335 -8.50 15.37 1.46
C PRO A 335 -9.55 15.89 2.45
N LYS A 336 -9.13 16.26 3.66
CA LYS A 336 -10.07 16.77 4.70
C LYS A 336 -10.71 18.11 4.35
N ASP A 337 -10.02 18.89 3.52
CA ASP A 337 -10.48 20.21 3.05
C ASP A 337 -11.30 20.13 1.75
N ILE A 338 -11.68 18.92 1.32
CA ILE A 338 -12.49 18.74 0.11
C ILE A 338 -13.81 19.50 0.22
N ASP A 339 -14.10 20.28 -0.80
CA ASP A 339 -15.41 20.91 -0.96
C ASP A 339 -16.37 19.93 -1.65
N LEU A 340 -17.21 19.29 -0.87
CA LEU A 340 -18.18 18.30 -1.38
C LEU A 340 -19.21 18.90 -2.37
N GLU A 341 -19.41 20.23 -2.37
CA GLU A 341 -20.28 20.90 -3.35
C GLU A 341 -19.65 20.94 -4.76
N GLN A 342 -18.34 20.76 -4.85
CA GLN A 342 -17.61 20.68 -6.13
C GLN A 342 -17.46 19.24 -6.64
N VAL A 343 -17.97 18.25 -5.92
CA VAL A 343 -18.00 16.87 -6.41
C VAL A 343 -18.98 16.77 -7.57
N GLU A 344 -18.47 16.45 -8.74
CA GLU A 344 -19.26 16.27 -9.95
C GLU A 344 -19.84 14.86 -10.01
N MET A 345 -21.15 14.77 -10.22
CA MET A 345 -21.89 13.53 -10.45
C MET A 345 -22.41 13.51 -11.88
N VAL A 346 -21.71 12.78 -12.77
CA VAL A 346 -21.95 12.78 -14.21
C VAL A 346 -22.68 11.51 -14.64
N PRO A 347 -24.00 11.56 -14.93
CA PRO A 347 -24.74 10.41 -15.41
C PRO A 347 -24.44 10.14 -16.89
N SER A 348 -24.27 8.88 -17.25
CA SER A 348 -24.11 8.40 -18.62
C SER A 348 -25.05 7.21 -18.84
N LEU A 349 -26.07 7.38 -19.65
CA LEU A 349 -27.00 6.32 -20.02
C LEU A 349 -26.43 5.48 -21.17
N PHE A 350 -26.67 4.17 -21.16
CA PHE A 350 -26.22 3.26 -22.22
C PHE A 350 -26.97 3.47 -23.53
N SER A 351 -28.22 3.96 -23.42
CA SER A 351 -29.08 4.28 -24.59
C SER A 351 -30.10 5.34 -24.22
N GLU A 352 -30.57 6.09 -25.19
CA GLU A 352 -31.69 7.04 -25.05
C GLU A 352 -33.05 6.33 -24.88
N SER A 353 -33.12 5.05 -25.29
CA SER A 353 -34.35 4.26 -25.20
C SER A 353 -34.04 2.77 -24.97
N VAL A 354 -34.98 2.05 -24.36
CA VAL A 354 -34.94 0.62 -24.11
C VAL A 354 -36.28 -0.01 -24.50
N ASP A 355 -36.26 -1.25 -24.96
CA ASP A 355 -37.49 -1.98 -25.26
C ASP A 355 -38.10 -2.65 -24.01
N ALA A 356 -39.43 -2.61 -23.92
CA ALA A 356 -40.14 -3.31 -22.86
C ALA A 356 -40.00 -4.86 -22.98
N PRO A 357 -40.02 -5.62 -21.87
CA PRO A 357 -40.18 -5.17 -20.50
C PRO A 357 -38.91 -4.62 -19.87
N VAL A 358 -39.04 -3.60 -19.03
CA VAL A 358 -37.96 -3.09 -18.18
C VAL A 358 -38.25 -3.51 -16.73
N GLU A 359 -37.30 -4.17 -16.11
CA GLU A 359 -37.44 -4.65 -14.74
C GLU A 359 -36.84 -3.64 -13.75
N ALA A 360 -37.46 -3.49 -12.58
CA ALA A 360 -36.91 -2.68 -11.49
C ALA A 360 -35.51 -3.22 -11.09
N GLY A 361 -34.54 -2.32 -10.96
CA GLY A 361 -33.14 -2.70 -10.71
C GLY A 361 -32.31 -3.02 -11.97
N GLN A 362 -32.93 -3.03 -13.17
CA GLN A 362 -32.17 -3.19 -14.43
C GLN A 362 -31.18 -2.03 -14.62
N VAL A 363 -29.89 -2.36 -14.85
CA VAL A 363 -28.85 -1.35 -15.08
C VAL A 363 -29.04 -0.72 -16.46
N LEU A 364 -29.22 0.59 -16.51
CA LEU A 364 -29.47 1.38 -17.72
C LEU A 364 -28.40 2.44 -17.97
N GLY A 365 -27.44 2.61 -17.08
CA GLY A 365 -26.36 3.58 -17.22
C GLY A 365 -25.35 3.51 -16.06
N ILE A 366 -24.45 4.48 -16.05
CA ILE A 366 -23.41 4.63 -15.03
C ILE A 366 -23.39 6.09 -14.55
N LEU A 367 -23.31 6.29 -13.24
CA LEU A 367 -22.99 7.57 -12.62
C LEU A 367 -21.51 7.61 -12.30
N THR A 368 -20.74 8.49 -12.95
CA THR A 368 -19.34 8.72 -12.65
C THR A 368 -19.22 9.85 -11.63
N ILE A 369 -18.46 9.61 -10.57
CA ILE A 369 -18.19 10.58 -9.49
C ILE A 369 -16.78 11.13 -9.69
N ARG A 370 -16.64 12.45 -9.81
CA ARG A 370 -15.39 13.16 -10.06
C ARG A 370 -15.20 14.32 -9.09
N TYR A 371 -13.95 14.63 -8.82
CA TYR A 371 -13.55 15.84 -8.11
C TYR A 371 -12.22 16.34 -8.69
N ASP A 372 -12.15 17.62 -9.02
CA ASP A 372 -10.97 18.25 -9.66
C ASP A 372 -10.42 17.45 -10.86
N GLY A 373 -11.33 16.96 -11.71
CA GLY A 373 -11.01 16.18 -12.91
C GLY A 373 -10.62 14.72 -12.65
N THR A 374 -10.40 14.31 -11.40
CA THR A 374 -10.07 12.94 -11.01
C THR A 374 -11.33 12.12 -10.79
N GLU A 375 -11.39 10.90 -11.35
CA GLU A 375 -12.48 9.96 -11.14
C GLU A 375 -12.27 9.17 -9.86
N TYR A 376 -13.21 9.29 -8.92
CA TYR A 376 -13.20 8.56 -7.63
C TYR A 376 -14.04 7.29 -7.65
N GLY A 377 -14.86 7.10 -8.68
CA GLY A 377 -15.57 5.85 -8.89
C GLY A 377 -16.86 5.98 -9.66
N ARG A 378 -17.56 4.85 -9.77
CA ARG A 378 -18.79 4.71 -10.56
C ARG A 378 -19.84 3.97 -9.75
N LEU A 379 -21.09 4.36 -9.97
CA LEU A 379 -22.28 3.66 -9.48
C LEU A 379 -23.17 3.28 -10.64
N ASP A 380 -23.85 2.16 -10.55
CA ASP A 380 -24.86 1.79 -11.52
C ASP A 380 -26.05 2.73 -11.44
N LEU A 381 -26.60 3.11 -12.59
CA LEU A 381 -27.88 3.77 -12.72
C LEU A 381 -28.93 2.71 -13.07
N VAL A 382 -29.88 2.48 -12.16
CA VAL A 382 -30.86 1.41 -12.29
C VAL A 382 -32.28 1.94 -12.47
N ALA A 383 -33.10 1.17 -13.17
CA ALA A 383 -34.54 1.44 -13.30
C ALA A 383 -35.23 1.41 -11.94
N ASP A 384 -36.05 2.43 -11.66
CA ASP A 384 -36.80 2.58 -10.40
C ASP A 384 -38.13 1.83 -10.43
#